data_e03b503ecfadbea80827ecb69705530f
#
_entry.id   e03b503ecfadbea80827ecb69705530f
#
_cell.length_a   1.000
_cell.length_b   1.000
_cell.length_c   1.000
_cell.angle_alpha   90.00
_cell.angle_beta   90.00
_cell.angle_gamma   90.00
#
_symmetry.space_group_name_H-M   'P 1'
#
loop_
_entity.id
_entity.type
_entity.pdbx_description
1 polymer ?
#
loop_
_entity_poly.entity_id
_entity_poly.type
_entity_poly.pdbx_seq_one_letter_code
_entity_poly.pdbx_strand_id
1 'polypeptide(L)'
;MLSRHIVHQIIFYMLSKNLVRLLVLNEQMEKSLEKIEAVISDLLRNSEDLSDVVAAQDKEISRMKDSLQWLLEREFERQNAENTVAAEKPPPHW
;
A
#
# COMPACT_ATOMS: atom_id res chain seq x y z
N MET A 1 32.47 -31.34 53.52
CA MET A 1 31.84 -30.04 53.83
C MET A 1 32.23 -28.97 52.82
N LEU A 2 33.52 -28.83 52.50
CA LEU A 2 33.99 -27.84 51.54
C LEU A 2 33.43 -28.07 50.12
N SER A 3 33.28 -29.35 49.70
CA SER A 3 32.74 -29.68 48.39
C SER A 3 31.29 -29.31 48.21
N ARG A 4 30.46 -29.41 49.26
CA ARG A 4 29.05 -28.98 49.19
C ARG A 4 28.90 -27.47 49.02
N HIS A 5 29.74 -26.72 49.72
CA HIS A 5 29.73 -25.26 49.61
C HIS A 5 30.16 -24.80 48.24
N ILE A 6 31.19 -25.39 47.69
CA ILE A 6 31.70 -25.13 46.34
C ILE A 6 30.68 -25.47 45.27
N VAL A 7 30.01 -26.64 45.40
CA VAL A 7 28.94 -27.06 44.48
C VAL A 7 27.78 -26.10 44.52
N HIS A 8 27.38 -25.67 45.72
CA HIS A 8 26.30 -24.66 45.87
C HIS A 8 26.64 -23.35 45.19
N GLN A 9 27.84 -22.87 45.35
CA GLN A 9 28.31 -21.63 44.69
C GLN A 9 28.33 -21.76 43.18
N ILE A 10 28.78 -22.89 42.65
CA ILE A 10 28.81 -23.16 41.21
C ILE A 10 27.40 -23.20 40.65
N ILE A 11 26.48 -23.89 41.31
CA ILE A 11 25.09 -23.98 40.88
C ILE A 11 24.46 -22.56 40.90
N PHE A 12 24.65 -21.81 41.96
CA PHE A 12 24.14 -20.46 42.08
C PHE A 12 24.69 -19.56 40.97
N TYR A 13 25.96 -19.64 40.66
CA TYR A 13 26.59 -18.88 39.62
C TYR A 13 26.03 -19.24 38.24
N MET A 14 25.87 -20.53 37.96
CA MET A 14 25.27 -20.99 36.70
C MET A 14 23.83 -20.53 36.54
N LEU A 15 23.03 -20.61 37.58
CA LEU A 15 21.65 -20.17 37.57
C LEU A 15 21.51 -18.66 37.36
N SER A 16 22.40 -17.88 38.01
CA SER A 16 22.38 -16.43 37.81
C SER A 16 22.80 -16.01 36.41
N LYS A 17 23.79 -16.70 35.80
CA LYS A 17 24.18 -16.47 34.41
C LYS A 17 23.04 -16.79 33.42
N ASN A 18 22.37 -17.92 33.64
CA ASN A 18 21.21 -18.31 32.81
C ASN A 18 20.08 -17.30 32.93
N LEU A 19 19.81 -16.83 34.13
CA LEU A 19 18.80 -15.82 34.37
C LEU A 19 19.13 -14.50 33.64
N VAL A 20 20.38 -14.04 33.71
CA VAL A 20 20.83 -12.83 33.00
C VAL A 20 20.66 -13.02 31.49
N ARG A 21 21.04 -14.18 30.94
CA ARG A 21 20.85 -14.47 29.51
C ARG A 21 19.39 -14.41 29.10
N LEU A 22 18.51 -14.98 29.90
CA LEU A 22 17.07 -14.96 29.66
C LEU A 22 16.51 -13.52 29.68
N LEU A 23 16.96 -12.70 30.62
CA LEU A 23 16.56 -11.31 30.71
C LEU A 23 17.04 -10.52 29.48
N VAL A 24 18.27 -10.73 29.03
CA VAL A 24 18.81 -10.06 27.83
C VAL A 24 18.04 -10.48 26.59
N LEU A 25 17.76 -11.77 26.43
CA LEU A 25 16.95 -12.27 25.31
C LEU A 25 15.55 -11.69 25.31
N ASN A 26 14.94 -11.59 26.49
CA ASN A 26 13.62 -11.00 26.62
C ASN A 26 13.61 -9.52 26.19
N GLU A 27 14.60 -8.73 26.62
CA GLU A 27 14.76 -7.35 26.17
C GLU A 27 14.94 -7.24 24.66
N GLN A 28 15.76 -8.10 24.07
CA GLN A 28 15.97 -8.12 22.62
C GLN A 28 14.69 -8.47 21.87
N MET A 29 13.92 -9.41 22.38
CA MET A 29 12.62 -9.78 21.81
C MET A 29 11.64 -8.61 21.88
N GLU A 30 11.56 -7.91 23.01
CA GLU A 30 10.69 -6.74 23.16
C GLU A 30 11.06 -5.64 22.17
N LYS A 31 12.35 -5.35 22.01
CA LYS A 31 12.82 -4.36 21.03
C LYS A 31 12.48 -4.75 19.59
N SER A 32 12.63 -6.04 19.29
CA SER A 32 12.25 -6.56 17.97
C SER A 32 10.75 -6.43 17.71
N LEU A 33 9.92 -6.72 18.73
CA LEU A 33 8.47 -6.55 18.63
C LEU A 33 8.08 -5.09 18.42
N GLU A 34 8.72 -4.16 19.14
CA GLU A 34 8.48 -2.72 18.94
C GLU A 34 8.80 -2.28 17.51
N LYS A 35 9.90 -2.77 16.95
CA LYS A 35 10.28 -2.48 15.57
C LYS A 35 9.25 -3.04 14.58
N ILE A 36 8.81 -4.27 14.81
CA ILE A 36 7.79 -4.91 13.96
C ILE A 36 6.49 -4.13 14.03
N GLU A 37 6.06 -3.74 15.22
CA GLU A 37 4.85 -2.93 15.40
C GLU A 37 4.95 -1.58 14.66
N ALA A 38 6.12 -0.93 14.73
CA ALA A 38 6.35 0.31 14.02
C ALA A 38 6.27 0.11 12.50
N VAL A 39 6.85 -0.95 11.98
CA VAL A 39 6.79 -1.29 10.54
C VAL A 39 5.36 -1.60 10.12
N ILE A 40 4.61 -2.35 10.93
CA ILE A 40 3.19 -2.64 10.66
C ILE A 40 2.38 -1.35 10.61
N SER A 41 2.58 -0.44 11.55
CA SER A 41 1.90 0.85 11.57
C SER A 41 2.20 1.67 10.32
N ASP A 42 3.46 1.71 9.89
CA ASP A 42 3.86 2.40 8.65
C ASP A 42 3.25 1.76 7.42
N LEU A 43 3.23 0.44 7.36
CA LEU A 43 2.61 -0.30 6.25
C LEU A 43 1.11 -0.05 6.17
N LEU A 44 0.41 -0.02 7.30
CA LEU A 44 -1.01 0.30 7.33
C LEU A 44 -1.28 1.71 6.84
N ARG A 45 -0.48 2.67 7.26
CA ARG A 45 -0.58 4.06 6.79
C ARG A 45 -0.34 4.15 5.28
N ASN A 46 0.70 3.50 4.79
CA ASN A 46 1.00 3.48 3.36
C ASN A 46 -0.12 2.83 2.57
N SER A 47 -0.71 1.76 3.10
CA SER A 47 -1.85 1.09 2.47
C SER A 47 -3.07 2.00 2.39
N GLU A 48 -3.37 2.76 3.44
CA GLU A 48 -4.44 3.76 3.44
C GLU A 48 -4.17 4.87 2.42
N ASP A 49 -2.96 5.40 2.40
CA ASP A 49 -2.56 6.43 1.46
C ASP A 49 -2.68 5.95 0.02
N LEU A 50 -2.26 4.71 -0.26
CA LEU A 50 -2.40 4.10 -1.59
C LEU A 50 -3.86 3.90 -1.97
N SER A 51 -4.70 3.51 -1.03
CA SER A 51 -6.15 3.38 -1.27
C SER A 51 -6.76 4.72 -1.65
N ASP A 52 -6.36 5.79 -0.99
CA ASP A 52 -6.82 7.15 -1.30
C ASP A 52 -6.35 7.59 -2.69
N VAL A 53 -5.11 7.28 -3.04
CA VAL A 53 -4.56 7.58 -4.37
C VAL A 53 -5.34 6.82 -5.45
N VAL A 54 -5.59 5.52 -5.23
CA VAL A 54 -6.35 4.70 -6.18
C VAL A 54 -7.76 5.26 -6.35
N ALA A 55 -8.43 5.64 -5.27
CA ALA A 55 -9.76 6.24 -5.33
C ALA A 55 -9.75 7.56 -6.11
N ALA A 56 -8.75 8.40 -5.91
CA ALA A 56 -8.59 9.64 -6.66
C ALA A 56 -8.34 9.38 -8.14
N GLN A 57 -7.50 8.40 -8.47
CA GLN A 57 -7.23 8.00 -9.84
C GLN A 57 -8.48 7.43 -10.54
N ASP A 58 -9.28 6.64 -9.84
CA ASP A 58 -10.54 6.11 -10.37
C ASP A 58 -11.50 7.23 -10.73
N LYS A 59 -11.61 8.26 -9.90
CA LYS A 59 -12.42 9.45 -10.21
C LYS A 59 -11.90 10.17 -11.44
N GLU A 60 -10.59 10.32 -11.56
CA GLU A 60 -9.97 10.99 -12.69
C GLU A 60 -10.19 10.20 -13.98
N ILE A 61 -10.03 8.89 -13.94
CA ILE A 61 -10.29 8.01 -15.09
C ILE A 61 -11.77 8.10 -15.49
N SER A 62 -12.70 8.11 -14.54
CA SER A 62 -14.12 8.27 -14.84
C SER A 62 -14.42 9.59 -15.53
N ARG A 63 -13.82 10.69 -15.07
CA ARG A 63 -13.96 11.99 -15.72
C ARG A 63 -13.42 11.97 -17.13
N MET A 64 -12.26 11.37 -17.33
CA MET A 64 -11.65 11.27 -18.66
C MET A 64 -12.49 10.43 -19.60
N LYS A 65 -13.06 9.34 -19.12
CA LYS A 65 -13.99 8.51 -19.91
C LYS A 65 -15.23 9.28 -20.32
N ASP A 66 -15.82 10.02 -19.40
CA ASP A 66 -17.01 10.84 -19.69
C ASP A 66 -16.68 11.94 -20.70
N SER A 67 -15.55 12.61 -20.53
CA SER A 67 -15.10 13.65 -21.47
C SER A 67 -14.81 13.07 -22.85
N LEU A 68 -14.16 11.92 -22.90
CA LEU A 68 -13.87 11.24 -24.15
C LEU A 68 -15.16 10.80 -24.86
N GLN A 69 -16.11 10.24 -24.14
CA GLN A 69 -17.40 9.85 -24.68
C GLN A 69 -18.13 11.04 -25.25
N TRP A 70 -18.17 12.16 -24.52
CA TRP A 70 -18.79 13.38 -24.98
C TRP A 70 -18.15 13.89 -26.27
N LEU A 71 -16.80 13.89 -26.35
CA LEU A 71 -16.07 14.31 -27.53
C LEU A 71 -16.33 13.38 -28.71
N LEU A 72 -16.39 12.08 -28.49
CA LEU A 72 -16.66 11.09 -29.53
C LEU A 72 -18.09 11.25 -30.06
N GLU A 73 -19.07 11.46 -29.19
CA GLU A 73 -20.45 11.71 -29.59
C GLU A 73 -20.56 12.99 -30.42
N ARG A 74 -19.89 14.03 -29.98
CA ARG A 74 -19.88 15.31 -30.68
C ARG A 74 -19.20 15.19 -32.05
N GLU A 75 -18.10 14.46 -32.13
CA GLU A 75 -17.43 14.24 -33.40
C GLU A 75 -18.28 13.37 -34.36
N PHE A 76 -18.96 12.38 -33.82
CA PHE A 76 -19.87 11.55 -34.58
C PHE A 76 -21.04 12.37 -35.13
N GLU A 77 -21.64 13.23 -34.33
CA GLU A 77 -22.69 14.15 -34.77
C GLU A 77 -22.20 15.11 -35.84
N ARG A 78 -20.99 15.65 -35.69
CA ARG A 78 -20.39 16.52 -36.67
C ARG A 78 -20.19 15.82 -38.02
N GLN A 79 -19.67 14.59 -38.00
CA GLN A 79 -19.50 13.79 -39.21
C GLN A 79 -20.82 13.44 -39.85
N ASN A 80 -21.83 13.09 -39.07
CA ASN A 80 -23.17 12.82 -39.59
C ASN A 80 -23.78 14.05 -40.21
N ALA A 81 -23.65 15.19 -39.55
CA ALA A 81 -24.14 16.46 -40.09
C ALA A 81 -23.49 16.81 -41.42
N GLU A 82 -22.19 16.66 -41.51
CA GLU A 82 -21.45 16.88 -42.75
C GLU A 82 -21.88 15.90 -43.84
N ASN A 83 -22.01 14.63 -43.54
CA ASN A 83 -22.44 13.63 -44.50
C ASN A 83 -23.89 13.89 -44.94
N THR A 84 -24.78 14.27 -44.03
CA THR A 84 -26.16 14.58 -44.33
C THR A 84 -26.25 15.82 -45.24
N VAL A 85 -25.49 16.85 -44.89
CA VAL A 85 -25.44 18.07 -45.71
C VAL A 85 -24.88 17.78 -47.10
N ALA A 86 -23.84 16.97 -47.17
CA ALA A 86 -23.22 16.57 -48.43
C ALA A 86 -24.17 15.71 -49.28
N ALA A 87 -24.99 14.87 -48.64
CA ALA A 87 -25.97 14.05 -49.32
C ALA A 87 -27.20 14.86 -49.80
N GLU A 88 -27.59 15.89 -49.06
CA GLU A 88 -28.72 16.75 -49.42
C GLU A 88 -28.38 17.78 -50.48
N LYS A 89 -27.16 18.17 -50.59
CA LYS A 89 -26.72 19.12 -51.63
C LYS A 89 -26.69 18.40 -52.99
N PRO A 90 -27.36 18.93 -53.98
CA PRO A 90 -27.22 18.38 -55.31
C PRO A 90 -25.78 18.51 -55.74
N PRO A 91 -25.29 17.49 -56.47
CA PRO A 91 -23.93 17.57 -56.97
C PRO A 91 -23.74 18.83 -57.80
N PRO A 92 -22.59 19.45 -57.70
CA PRO A 92 -22.35 20.64 -58.51
C PRO A 92 -22.37 20.26 -59.98
N HIS A 93 -23.36 20.66 -60.55
CA HIS A 93 -23.55 20.45 -61.96
C HIS A 93 -22.80 21.45 -62.77
N TRP A 94 -22.07 21.95 -61.98
CA TRP A 94 -21.22 22.92 -62.39
C TRP A 94 -19.86 22.34 -62.76
#